data_26c4a5e6449f6b89aaade9b91b6baef2
#
_entry.id   26c4a5e6449f6b89aaade9b91b6baef2
#
_cell.length_a   1.000
_cell.length_b   1.000
_cell.length_c   1.000
_cell.angle_alpha   90.00
_cell.angle_beta   90.00
_cell.angle_gamma   90.00
#
_symmetry.space_group_name_H-M   'P 1'
#
loop_
_entity.id
_entity.type
_entity.pdbx_description
1 polymer ?
#
loop_
_entity_poly.entity_id
_entity_poly.type
_entity_poly.pdbx_seq_one_letter_code
_entity_poly.pdbx_strand_id
1 'polypeptide(L)'
;MPGVPHKIIAASAGGAHEFLPIFCRGRHILSLKTVARAVSIIICHAFRERAVQIALYNMRMDKYLAGIDFSAPSAEVARRLIGVTLLVDGVGGRIVETEAYDRTEPAAHSFNGPTPRNFSMFGPPGRSYVYRSHGLHWCLNFVCREDGHGAGVLIRALEPLAGLEQMRERRGLDDPRLLCSGPGRLCQALGVTRAHNNLVLDAPPFALLAPEAGAAVEVLAGPRIGISKAVELPWRFGLAGSRFLSKPMR
;
A
#
# COMPACT_ATOMS: atom_id res chain seq x y z
N MET A 1 61.62 2.63 23.57
CA MET A 1 60.83 3.55 22.75
C MET A 1 59.66 2.80 22.13
N PRO A 2 58.41 3.09 22.43
CA PRO A 2 57.24 2.32 21.95
C PRO A 2 56.80 2.81 20.57
N GLY A 3 56.47 1.83 19.71
CA GLY A 3 55.99 2.05 18.34
C GLY A 3 54.53 2.51 18.31
N VAL A 4 54.26 3.44 17.42
CA VAL A 4 52.97 4.11 17.14
C VAL A 4 52.03 3.16 16.42
N PRO A 5 50.76 3.07 16.78
CA PRO A 5 49.77 2.26 16.03
C PRO A 5 49.26 3.05 14.81
N HIS A 6 49.35 2.42 13.64
CA HIS A 6 48.73 2.91 12.41
C HIS A 6 47.19 2.86 12.50
N LYS A 7 46.56 4.04 12.41
CA LYS A 7 45.11 4.18 12.21
C LYS A 7 44.75 3.78 10.77
N ILE A 8 43.91 2.77 10.64
CA ILE A 8 43.21 2.51 9.40
C ILE A 8 41.94 3.37 9.41
N ILE A 9 41.86 4.31 8.47
CA ILE A 9 40.68 5.15 8.25
C ILE A 9 39.70 4.31 7.43
N ALA A 10 38.60 3.89 8.03
CA ALA A 10 37.47 3.33 7.30
C ALA A 10 36.45 4.45 7.04
N ALA A 11 36.10 4.62 5.77
CA ALA A 11 35.08 5.57 5.34
C ALA A 11 33.68 5.14 5.84
N SER A 12 32.98 6.07 6.46
CA SER A 12 31.65 5.87 7.03
C SER A 12 30.58 5.90 5.94
N ALA A 13 29.81 4.80 5.81
CA ALA A 13 28.44 4.85 5.35
C ALA A 13 27.54 4.48 6.54
N GLY A 14 26.61 5.39 6.87
CA GLY A 14 25.88 5.38 8.12
C GLY A 14 24.99 4.15 8.35
N GLY A 15 25.03 3.66 9.58
CA GLY A 15 24.19 2.59 10.12
C GLY A 15 24.87 2.01 11.34
N ALA A 16 24.46 2.43 12.55
CA ALA A 16 25.01 1.94 13.81
C ALA A 16 24.62 0.47 14.01
N HIS A 17 25.59 -0.42 13.86
CA HIS A 17 25.55 -1.75 14.47
C HIS A 17 26.74 -1.84 15.43
N GLU A 18 26.43 -2.04 16.71
CA GLU A 18 27.41 -2.31 17.77
C GLU A 18 28.20 -3.59 17.42
N PHE A 19 29.50 -3.42 17.22
CA PHE A 19 30.43 -4.53 17.17
C PHE A 19 30.80 -4.91 18.60
N LEU A 20 30.32 -6.07 19.04
CA LEU A 20 30.85 -6.73 20.24
C LEU A 20 32.28 -7.20 19.99
N PRO A 21 33.24 -6.88 20.84
CA PRO A 21 34.60 -7.38 20.70
C PRO A 21 34.66 -8.86 21.06
N ILE A 22 35.01 -9.70 20.09
CA ILE A 22 35.32 -11.12 20.35
C ILE A 22 36.70 -11.17 21.02
N PHE A 23 36.74 -11.41 22.35
CA PHE A 23 37.96 -11.71 23.08
C PHE A 23 38.36 -13.17 22.83
N CYS A 24 39.32 -13.40 21.93
CA CYS A 24 40.00 -14.69 21.82
C CYS A 24 41.21 -14.71 22.75
N ARG A 25 41.12 -15.46 23.88
CA ARG A 25 42.28 -15.91 24.66
C ARG A 25 42.84 -17.14 23.96
N GLY A 26 43.96 -16.97 23.27
CA GLY A 26 44.73 -18.10 22.70
C GLY A 26 45.55 -17.64 21.49
N ARG A 27 46.86 -17.85 21.54
CA ARG A 27 47.81 -17.52 20.45
C ARG A 27 47.61 -18.44 19.25
N HIS A 28 46.62 -18.18 18.42
CA HIS A 28 46.57 -18.69 17.04
C HIS A 28 46.29 -17.50 16.13
N ILE A 29 47.36 -17.01 15.49
CA ILE A 29 47.24 -16.03 14.40
C ILE A 29 46.61 -16.77 13.22
N LEU A 30 45.33 -16.59 13.02
CA LEU A 30 44.62 -17.05 11.81
C LEU A 30 45.29 -16.38 10.60
N SER A 31 45.71 -17.19 9.62
CA SER A 31 46.37 -16.66 8.43
C SER A 31 45.40 -15.69 7.71
N LEU A 32 45.94 -14.63 7.11
CA LEU A 32 45.18 -13.67 6.28
C LEU A 32 44.29 -14.39 5.25
N LYS A 33 44.74 -15.55 4.74
CA LYS A 33 43.93 -16.40 3.82
C LYS A 33 42.71 -17.01 4.49
N THR A 34 42.76 -17.36 5.77
CA THR A 34 41.64 -17.95 6.53
C THR A 34 40.61 -16.87 6.86
N VAL A 35 41.06 -15.65 7.23
CA VAL A 35 40.17 -14.49 7.48
C VAL A 35 39.50 -14.04 6.18
N ALA A 36 40.24 -13.94 5.09
CA ALA A 36 39.69 -13.56 3.78
C ALA A 36 38.65 -14.59 3.29
N ARG A 37 38.86 -15.89 3.55
CA ARG A 37 37.91 -16.95 3.18
C ARG A 37 36.65 -16.91 4.04
N ALA A 38 36.77 -16.65 5.34
CA ALA A 38 35.62 -16.48 6.24
C ALA A 38 34.78 -15.21 5.88
N VAL A 39 35.43 -14.09 5.60
CA VAL A 39 34.78 -12.85 5.14
C VAL A 39 34.07 -13.06 3.79
N SER A 40 34.70 -13.76 2.85
CA SER A 40 34.08 -14.10 1.55
C SER A 40 32.86 -15.00 1.72
N ILE A 41 32.87 -15.97 2.64
CA ILE A 41 31.72 -16.84 2.92
C ILE A 41 30.59 -16.04 3.55
N ILE A 42 30.86 -15.14 4.49
CA ILE A 42 29.84 -14.27 5.14
C ILE A 42 29.21 -13.31 4.12
N ILE A 43 30.02 -12.71 3.27
CA ILE A 43 29.52 -11.82 2.19
C ILE A 43 28.67 -12.62 1.20
N CYS A 44 29.11 -13.81 0.75
CA CYS A 44 28.32 -14.68 -0.12
C CYS A 44 26.99 -15.11 0.53
N HIS A 45 27.00 -15.42 1.83
CA HIS A 45 25.77 -15.80 2.56
C HIS A 45 24.79 -14.63 2.63
N ALA A 46 25.26 -13.44 2.97
CA ALA A 46 24.43 -12.22 3.01
C ALA A 46 23.87 -11.83 1.62
N PHE A 47 24.67 -11.99 0.55
CA PHE A 47 24.20 -11.80 -0.83
C PHE A 47 23.18 -12.86 -1.25
N ARG A 48 23.37 -14.11 -0.84
CA ARG A 48 22.43 -15.20 -1.14
C ARG A 48 21.11 -15.04 -0.39
N GLU A 49 21.14 -14.63 0.87
CA GLU A 49 19.91 -14.30 1.62
C GLU A 49 19.18 -13.10 1.02
N ARG A 50 19.88 -12.04 0.63
CA ARG A 50 19.30 -10.91 -0.06
C ARG A 50 18.70 -11.28 -1.43
N ALA A 51 19.39 -12.12 -2.19
CA ALA A 51 18.89 -12.63 -3.47
C ALA A 51 17.64 -13.52 -3.29
N VAL A 52 17.61 -14.36 -2.26
CA VAL A 52 16.45 -15.18 -1.89
C VAL A 52 15.30 -14.28 -1.42
N GLN A 53 15.56 -13.26 -0.58
CA GLN A 53 14.58 -12.28 -0.15
C GLN A 53 14.01 -11.51 -1.35
N ILE A 54 14.86 -11.09 -2.30
CA ILE A 54 14.44 -10.41 -3.53
C ILE A 54 13.66 -11.36 -4.44
N ALA A 55 14.08 -12.62 -4.58
CA ALA A 55 13.36 -13.62 -5.36
C ALA A 55 12.00 -13.97 -4.74
N LEU A 56 11.93 -14.12 -3.41
CA LEU A 56 10.68 -14.32 -2.67
C LEU A 56 9.79 -13.05 -2.73
N TYR A 57 10.38 -11.86 -2.70
CA TYR A 57 9.69 -10.60 -2.92
C TYR A 57 9.13 -10.53 -4.34
N ASN A 58 9.93 -10.85 -5.37
CA ASN A 58 9.49 -10.86 -6.77
C ASN A 58 8.46 -11.97 -7.03
N MET A 59 8.64 -13.20 -6.51
CA MET A 59 7.62 -14.26 -6.56
C MET A 59 6.32 -13.89 -5.82
N ARG A 60 6.41 -13.07 -4.77
CA ARG A 60 5.24 -12.45 -4.13
C ARG A 60 4.67 -11.35 -5.00
N MET A 61 5.49 -10.53 -5.65
CA MET A 61 5.05 -9.43 -6.52
C MET A 61 4.28 -9.94 -7.74
N ASP A 62 4.59 -11.11 -8.30
CA ASP A 62 3.79 -11.75 -9.34
C ASP A 62 2.35 -12.14 -8.89
N LYS A 63 2.11 -12.20 -7.57
CA LYS A 63 0.76 -12.32 -6.98
C LYS A 63 0.09 -10.97 -6.73
N TYR A 64 0.86 -9.87 -6.72
CA TYR A 64 0.35 -8.52 -6.50
C TYR A 64 -0.20 -7.99 -7.82
N LEU A 65 -1.38 -7.45 -7.81
CA LEU A 65 -2.15 -7.01 -8.98
C LEU A 65 -2.59 -8.13 -9.93
N ALA A 66 -2.26 -9.40 -9.65
CA ALA A 66 -2.67 -10.53 -10.47
C ALA A 66 -4.21 -10.54 -10.66
N GLY A 67 -4.66 -10.12 -11.82
CA GLY A 67 -6.06 -10.15 -12.22
C GLY A 67 -6.83 -8.84 -12.11
N ILE A 68 -6.21 -7.70 -11.70
CA ILE A 68 -6.88 -6.39 -11.76
C ILE A 68 -6.34 -5.59 -12.95
N ASP A 69 -7.16 -5.47 -13.97
CA ASP A 69 -6.92 -4.58 -15.10
C ASP A 69 -7.47 -3.19 -14.77
N PHE A 70 -6.59 -2.27 -14.39
CA PHE A 70 -6.97 -0.88 -14.10
C PHE A 70 -7.35 -0.09 -15.36
N SER A 71 -7.09 -0.58 -16.57
CA SER A 71 -7.56 0.05 -17.80
C SER A 71 -9.05 -0.21 -18.07
N ALA A 72 -9.67 -1.13 -17.33
CA ALA A 72 -11.08 -1.42 -17.39
C ALA A 72 -11.95 -0.27 -16.85
N PRO A 73 -13.29 -0.27 -17.14
CA PRO A 73 -14.24 0.69 -16.58
C PRO A 73 -14.18 0.74 -15.04
N SER A 74 -14.28 1.94 -14.45
CA SER A 74 -14.15 2.14 -13.00
C SER A 74 -15.12 1.30 -12.17
N ALA A 75 -16.34 1.07 -12.64
CA ALA A 75 -17.32 0.21 -11.96
C ALA A 75 -16.89 -1.26 -11.92
N GLU A 76 -16.24 -1.74 -12.97
CA GLU A 76 -15.68 -3.10 -13.02
C GLU A 76 -14.49 -3.22 -12.08
N VAL A 77 -13.54 -2.28 -12.13
CA VAL A 77 -12.38 -2.24 -11.22
C VAL A 77 -12.84 -2.14 -9.77
N ALA A 78 -13.83 -1.28 -9.47
CA ALA A 78 -14.38 -1.12 -8.12
C ALA A 78 -14.94 -2.43 -7.57
N ARG A 79 -15.67 -3.18 -8.40
CA ARG A 79 -16.20 -4.51 -8.02
C ARG A 79 -15.07 -5.52 -7.79
N ARG A 80 -14.06 -5.56 -8.66
CA ARG A 80 -12.93 -6.50 -8.57
C ARG A 80 -11.99 -6.23 -7.40
N LEU A 81 -11.95 -4.98 -6.90
CA LEU A 81 -11.17 -4.61 -5.72
C LEU A 81 -11.75 -5.12 -4.41
N ILE A 82 -13.05 -5.48 -4.36
CA ILE A 82 -13.63 -6.08 -3.15
C ILE A 82 -12.97 -7.42 -2.85
N GLY A 83 -12.51 -7.59 -1.61
CA GLY A 83 -11.79 -8.78 -1.16
C GLY A 83 -10.26 -8.69 -1.30
N VAL A 84 -9.74 -7.78 -2.11
CA VAL A 84 -8.29 -7.54 -2.24
C VAL A 84 -7.75 -6.94 -0.95
N THR A 85 -6.56 -7.35 -0.52
CA THR A 85 -5.87 -6.73 0.61
C THR A 85 -5.02 -5.55 0.12
N LEU A 86 -5.30 -4.36 0.64
CA LEU A 86 -4.50 -3.15 0.44
C LEU A 86 -3.60 -2.92 1.64
N LEU A 87 -2.31 -2.72 1.40
CA LEU A 87 -1.34 -2.27 2.40
C LEU A 87 -0.68 -0.97 1.94
N VAL A 88 -0.41 -0.09 2.89
CA VAL A 88 0.41 1.13 2.74
C VAL A 88 1.50 1.06 3.80
N ASP A 89 2.77 0.94 3.40
CA ASP A 89 3.91 0.69 4.29
C ASP A 89 3.67 -0.48 5.28
N GLY A 90 3.02 -1.55 4.79
CA GLY A 90 2.72 -2.74 5.58
C GLY A 90 1.49 -2.62 6.48
N VAL A 91 0.84 -1.46 6.56
CA VAL A 91 -0.39 -1.24 7.35
C VAL A 91 -1.60 -1.27 6.43
N GLY A 92 -2.63 -2.07 6.76
CA GLY A 92 -3.82 -2.15 5.92
C GLY A 92 -4.73 -3.34 6.20
N GLY A 93 -5.48 -3.75 5.17
CA GLY A 93 -6.44 -4.83 5.31
C GLY A 93 -7.26 -5.08 4.04
N ARG A 94 -8.26 -5.93 4.18
CA ARG A 94 -9.15 -6.32 3.09
C ARG A 94 -10.06 -5.18 2.68
N ILE A 95 -10.11 -4.83 1.41
CA ILE A 95 -11.06 -3.86 0.86
C ILE A 95 -12.48 -4.47 0.95
N VAL A 96 -13.34 -3.82 1.70
CA VAL A 96 -14.73 -4.26 1.88
C VAL A 96 -15.74 -3.30 1.28
N GLU A 97 -15.33 -2.08 0.89
CA GLU A 97 -16.22 -1.09 0.30
C GLU A 97 -15.45 -0.17 -0.66
N THR A 98 -16.02 0.03 -1.85
CA THR A 98 -15.51 0.92 -2.90
C THR A 98 -16.63 1.73 -3.53
N GLU A 99 -16.27 2.84 -4.21
CA GLU A 99 -17.19 3.56 -5.10
C GLU A 99 -16.47 3.90 -6.41
N ALA A 100 -17.18 3.71 -7.53
CA ALA A 100 -16.69 4.07 -8.84
C ALA A 100 -17.10 5.50 -9.22
N TYR A 101 -16.21 6.18 -9.94
CA TYR A 101 -16.41 7.51 -10.51
C TYR A 101 -15.81 7.56 -11.92
N ASP A 102 -16.52 8.17 -12.86
CA ASP A 102 -16.11 8.31 -14.25
C ASP A 102 -16.44 9.72 -14.75
N ARG A 103 -15.57 10.30 -15.60
CA ARG A 103 -15.79 11.64 -16.17
C ARG A 103 -17.13 11.80 -16.90
N THR A 104 -17.76 10.72 -17.28
CA THR A 104 -19.05 10.73 -17.99
C THR A 104 -20.26 11.00 -17.09
N GLU A 105 -20.06 11.03 -15.74
CA GLU A 105 -21.16 11.25 -14.80
C GLU A 105 -20.88 12.44 -13.83
N PRO A 106 -21.92 13.23 -13.52
CA PRO A 106 -21.76 14.56 -12.90
C PRO A 106 -21.36 14.55 -11.41
N ALA A 107 -21.26 13.39 -10.74
CA ALA A 107 -20.73 13.31 -9.38
C ALA A 107 -19.20 13.15 -9.36
N ALA A 108 -18.57 12.83 -10.50
CA ALA A 108 -17.12 12.66 -10.58
C ALA A 108 -16.39 14.02 -10.55
N HIS A 109 -15.25 14.05 -9.85
CA HIS A 109 -14.37 15.23 -9.84
C HIS A 109 -13.82 15.60 -11.24
N SER A 110 -13.78 14.63 -12.14
CA SER A 110 -13.29 14.76 -13.51
C SER A 110 -14.34 15.21 -14.51
N PHE A 111 -15.61 15.32 -14.12
CA PHE A 111 -16.72 15.65 -15.04
C PHE A 111 -16.49 16.95 -15.80
N ASN A 112 -16.01 18.00 -15.12
CA ASN A 112 -15.74 19.30 -15.74
C ASN A 112 -14.31 19.42 -16.30
N GLY A 113 -13.62 18.29 -16.51
CA GLY A 113 -12.26 18.26 -17.04
C GLY A 113 -11.16 18.39 -15.97
N PRO A 114 -9.89 18.45 -16.43
CA PRO A 114 -8.73 18.51 -15.54
C PRO A 114 -8.56 19.88 -14.88
N THR A 115 -8.14 19.84 -13.62
CA THR A 115 -7.76 21.01 -12.83
C THR A 115 -6.46 20.68 -12.06
N PRO A 116 -5.72 21.66 -11.52
CA PRO A 116 -4.54 21.37 -10.70
C PRO A 116 -4.84 20.45 -9.51
N ARG A 117 -6.09 20.43 -9.02
CA ARG A 117 -6.49 19.61 -7.88
C ARG A 117 -6.74 18.14 -8.25
N ASN A 118 -7.34 17.89 -9.42
CA ASN A 118 -7.73 16.53 -9.85
C ASN A 118 -6.85 15.96 -10.96
N PHE A 119 -5.77 16.65 -11.34
CA PHE A 119 -4.93 16.29 -12.50
C PHE A 119 -4.46 14.83 -12.45
N SER A 120 -4.10 14.33 -11.26
CA SER A 120 -3.65 12.92 -11.11
C SER A 120 -4.74 11.89 -11.46
N MET A 121 -6.01 12.27 -11.45
CA MET A 121 -7.12 11.40 -11.86
C MET A 121 -7.15 11.16 -13.38
N PHE A 122 -6.49 12.05 -14.15
CA PHE A 122 -6.35 11.96 -15.61
C PHE A 122 -5.01 11.30 -16.03
N GLY A 123 -4.22 10.80 -15.08
CA GLY A 123 -2.96 10.10 -15.37
C GLY A 123 -3.18 8.64 -15.77
N PRO A 124 -2.07 7.90 -15.96
CA PRO A 124 -2.12 6.48 -16.31
C PRO A 124 -2.88 5.64 -15.29
N PRO A 125 -3.58 4.56 -15.73
CA PRO A 125 -4.24 3.61 -14.82
C PRO A 125 -3.24 2.94 -13.87
N GLY A 126 -3.74 2.43 -12.73
CA GLY A 126 -2.91 1.77 -11.73
C GLY A 126 -2.07 2.75 -10.90
N ARG A 127 -2.48 4.02 -10.82
CA ARG A 127 -1.91 5.03 -9.93
C ARG A 127 -2.90 5.47 -8.87
N SER A 128 -2.37 5.98 -7.77
CA SER A 128 -3.17 6.59 -6.70
C SER A 128 -3.58 8.02 -7.06
N TYR A 129 -4.80 8.37 -6.73
CA TYR A 129 -5.26 9.77 -6.69
C TYR A 129 -5.69 10.10 -5.26
N VAL A 130 -4.94 10.99 -4.60
CA VAL A 130 -5.20 11.39 -3.22
C VAL A 130 -5.56 12.86 -3.16
N TYR A 131 -6.75 13.15 -2.63
CA TYR A 131 -7.22 14.51 -2.46
C TYR A 131 -7.76 14.76 -1.06
N ARG A 132 -7.86 16.04 -0.67
CA ARG A 132 -8.43 16.45 0.61
C ARG A 132 -9.89 16.83 0.45
N SER A 133 -10.79 16.03 1.00
CA SER A 133 -12.24 16.27 0.98
C SER A 133 -12.59 17.33 2.02
N HIS A 134 -13.34 18.37 1.59
CA HIS A 134 -13.77 19.52 2.40
C HIS A 134 -12.64 20.19 3.20
N GLY A 135 -11.38 20.04 2.76
CA GLY A 135 -10.24 20.55 3.51
C GLY A 135 -9.92 19.78 4.81
N LEU A 136 -10.67 18.72 5.13
CA LEU A 136 -10.59 18.00 6.41
C LEU A 136 -9.91 16.64 6.29
N HIS A 137 -10.33 15.79 5.34
CA HIS A 137 -9.96 14.40 5.27
C HIS A 137 -9.28 14.05 3.95
N TRP A 138 -8.23 13.22 4.00
CA TRP A 138 -7.67 12.60 2.81
C TRP A 138 -8.61 11.51 2.30
N CYS A 139 -8.69 11.37 0.98
CA CYS A 139 -9.41 10.30 0.30
C CYS A 139 -8.47 9.65 -0.70
N LEU A 140 -8.38 8.33 -0.66
CA LEU A 140 -7.55 7.50 -1.55
C LEU A 140 -8.40 6.91 -2.65
N ASN A 141 -7.99 7.17 -3.89
CA ASN A 141 -8.61 6.58 -5.09
C ASN A 141 -7.54 5.88 -5.93
N PHE A 142 -7.96 4.91 -6.73
CA PHE A 142 -7.15 4.26 -7.73
C PHE A 142 -7.62 4.68 -9.11
N VAL A 143 -6.70 5.19 -9.93
CA VAL A 143 -6.99 5.68 -11.29
C VAL A 143 -7.26 4.50 -12.22
N CYS A 144 -8.30 4.66 -13.04
CA CYS A 144 -8.79 3.65 -13.98
C CYS A 144 -8.93 4.24 -15.39
N ARG A 145 -9.20 3.36 -16.38
CA ARG A 145 -9.31 3.69 -17.79
C ARG A 145 -7.98 4.10 -18.40
N GLU A 146 -8.00 4.43 -19.65
CA GLU A 146 -6.84 4.93 -20.42
C GLU A 146 -6.33 6.27 -19.88
N ASP A 147 -5.06 6.52 -20.11
CA ASP A 147 -4.41 7.78 -19.78
C ASP A 147 -5.17 8.97 -20.39
N GLY A 148 -5.40 10.01 -19.62
CA GLY A 148 -6.19 11.18 -20.01
C GLY A 148 -7.70 11.03 -19.88
N HIS A 149 -8.24 9.85 -19.53
CA HIS A 149 -9.70 9.68 -19.43
C HIS A 149 -10.30 10.37 -18.20
N GLY A 150 -9.75 10.16 -17.02
CA GLY A 150 -10.27 10.74 -15.78
C GLY A 150 -11.36 9.89 -15.11
N ALA A 151 -11.03 8.67 -14.75
CA ALA A 151 -11.88 7.77 -13.95
C ALA A 151 -11.10 7.22 -12.75
N GLY A 152 -11.80 6.81 -11.70
CA GLY A 152 -11.17 6.25 -10.51
C GLY A 152 -12.13 5.53 -9.58
N VAL A 153 -11.54 4.76 -8.68
CA VAL A 153 -12.24 4.02 -7.63
C VAL A 153 -11.83 4.57 -6.27
N LEU A 154 -12.77 5.11 -5.53
CA LEU A 154 -12.60 5.52 -4.13
C LEU A 154 -12.59 4.29 -3.23
N ILE A 155 -11.54 4.12 -2.42
CA ILE A 155 -11.48 3.11 -1.37
C ILE A 155 -12.20 3.66 -0.15
N ARG A 156 -13.33 3.02 0.24
CA ARG A 156 -14.21 3.56 1.28
C ARG A 156 -14.01 2.94 2.65
N ALA A 157 -13.84 1.62 2.70
CA ALA A 157 -13.63 0.91 3.95
C ALA A 157 -12.76 -0.33 3.78
N LEU A 158 -12.03 -0.65 4.84
CA LEU A 158 -11.24 -1.88 4.99
C LEU A 158 -11.66 -2.64 6.25
N GLU A 159 -11.57 -3.96 6.18
CA GLU A 159 -11.40 -4.81 7.35
C GLU A 159 -9.92 -4.80 7.73
N PRO A 160 -9.53 -4.24 8.91
CA PRO A 160 -8.13 -4.17 9.32
C PRO A 160 -7.52 -5.55 9.52
N LEU A 161 -6.34 -5.83 8.93
CA LEU A 161 -5.65 -7.11 9.03
C LEU A 161 -4.19 -6.97 9.48
N ALA A 162 -3.52 -5.89 9.09
CA ALA A 162 -2.10 -5.68 9.35
C ALA A 162 -1.87 -4.29 9.95
N GLY A 163 -0.96 -4.18 10.94
CA GLY A 163 -0.64 -2.91 11.57
C GLY A 163 -1.75 -2.33 12.46
N LEU A 164 -2.50 -3.19 13.18
CA LEU A 164 -3.64 -2.75 14.00
C LEU A 164 -3.23 -1.74 15.07
N GLU A 165 -2.08 -1.94 15.72
CA GLU A 165 -1.61 -1.02 16.76
C GLU A 165 -1.31 0.38 16.20
N GLN A 166 -0.64 0.45 15.04
CA GLN A 166 -0.41 1.72 14.35
C GLN A 166 -1.72 2.41 13.94
N MET A 167 -2.72 1.62 13.51
CA MET A 167 -4.04 2.16 13.19
C MET A 167 -4.74 2.71 14.43
N ARG A 168 -4.70 2.01 15.57
CA ARG A 168 -5.25 2.46 16.87
C ARG A 168 -4.61 3.75 17.32
N GLU A 169 -3.28 3.81 17.30
CA GLU A 169 -2.52 5.01 17.63
C GLU A 169 -2.92 6.21 16.76
N ARG A 170 -2.90 6.04 15.42
CA ARG A 170 -3.25 7.11 14.48
C ARG A 170 -4.71 7.56 14.58
N ARG A 171 -5.61 6.67 14.97
CA ARG A 171 -7.05 6.92 15.07
C ARG A 171 -7.49 7.37 16.49
N GLY A 172 -6.70 7.09 17.53
CA GLY A 172 -7.03 7.35 18.94
C GLY A 172 -8.23 6.53 19.42
N LEU A 173 -8.40 5.27 18.93
CA LEU A 173 -9.50 4.38 19.32
C LEU A 173 -9.14 2.91 19.08
N ASP A 174 -9.80 2.00 19.86
CA ASP A 174 -9.45 0.58 19.92
C ASP A 174 -10.37 -0.33 19.09
N ASP A 175 -11.65 0.04 18.85
CA ASP A 175 -12.60 -0.81 18.13
C ASP A 175 -12.16 -1.00 16.66
N PRO A 176 -11.77 -2.23 16.24
CA PRO A 176 -11.31 -2.50 14.88
C PRO A 176 -12.33 -2.11 13.80
N ARG A 177 -13.63 -2.20 14.13
CA ARG A 177 -14.71 -1.87 13.18
C ARG A 177 -14.75 -0.40 12.83
N LEU A 178 -14.22 0.47 13.69
CA LEU A 178 -14.23 1.92 13.51
C LEU A 178 -12.93 2.46 12.92
N LEU A 179 -11.85 1.66 12.87
CA LEU A 179 -10.55 2.11 12.39
C LEU A 179 -10.59 2.59 10.94
N CYS A 180 -11.20 1.80 10.04
CA CYS A 180 -11.19 2.05 8.59
C CYS A 180 -12.60 2.15 7.98
N SER A 181 -13.63 2.45 8.76
CA SER A 181 -15.03 2.54 8.32
C SER A 181 -15.37 3.91 7.74
N GLY A 182 -14.88 4.20 6.55
CA GLY A 182 -15.07 5.44 5.81
C GLY A 182 -13.77 6.01 5.24
N PRO A 183 -13.80 6.72 4.10
CA PRO A 183 -12.60 7.09 3.33
C PRO A 183 -11.61 7.95 4.13
N GLY A 184 -12.10 8.92 4.90
CA GLY A 184 -11.23 9.74 5.75
C GLY A 184 -10.62 8.97 6.92
N ARG A 185 -11.42 8.12 7.56
CA ARG A 185 -10.95 7.24 8.65
C ARG A 185 -9.90 6.25 8.16
N LEU A 186 -10.14 5.64 7.02
CA LEU A 186 -9.20 4.75 6.33
C LEU A 186 -7.87 5.45 6.05
N CYS A 187 -7.89 6.63 5.44
CA CYS A 187 -6.67 7.37 5.14
C CYS A 187 -5.90 7.74 6.42
N GLN A 188 -6.59 8.12 7.50
CA GLN A 188 -5.96 8.38 8.79
C GLN A 188 -5.32 7.11 9.38
N ALA A 189 -6.03 5.99 9.37
CA ALA A 189 -5.55 4.70 9.89
C ALA A 189 -4.30 4.21 9.16
N LEU A 190 -4.29 4.33 7.82
CA LEU A 190 -3.16 3.92 6.97
C LEU A 190 -2.03 4.97 6.91
N GLY A 191 -2.23 6.17 7.42
CA GLY A 191 -1.26 7.27 7.32
C GLY A 191 -1.17 7.87 5.91
N VAL A 192 -2.22 7.73 5.08
CA VAL A 192 -2.27 8.27 3.73
C VAL A 192 -2.38 9.80 3.75
N THR A 193 -1.49 10.46 3.02
CA THR A 193 -1.40 11.91 2.89
C THR A 193 -1.21 12.33 1.42
N ARG A 194 -1.00 13.62 1.18
CA ARG A 194 -0.64 14.16 -0.15
C ARG A 194 0.59 13.49 -0.77
N ALA A 195 1.53 13.03 0.04
CA ALA A 195 2.74 12.35 -0.44
C ALA A 195 2.44 11.07 -1.23
N HIS A 196 1.29 10.45 -0.97
CA HIS A 196 0.84 9.24 -1.65
C HIS A 196 0.09 9.50 -2.96
N ASN A 197 -0.02 10.77 -3.41
CA ASN A 197 -0.71 11.09 -4.66
C ASN A 197 0.16 10.79 -5.88
N ASN A 198 -0.43 10.20 -6.92
CA ASN A 198 0.21 9.87 -8.19
C ASN A 198 1.34 8.83 -8.10
N LEU A 199 1.33 7.96 -7.08
CA LEU A 199 2.24 6.84 -6.97
C LEU A 199 1.67 5.61 -7.69
N VAL A 200 2.53 4.74 -8.19
CA VAL A 200 2.13 3.44 -8.77
C VAL A 200 1.64 2.49 -7.67
N LEU A 201 0.65 1.65 -7.99
CA LEU A 201 0.04 0.73 -7.02
C LEU A 201 0.75 -0.62 -6.92
N ASP A 202 1.66 -0.91 -7.85
CA ASP A 202 2.46 -2.13 -7.94
C ASP A 202 3.84 -2.03 -7.29
N ALA A 203 4.11 -0.92 -6.59
CA ALA A 203 5.37 -0.67 -5.89
C ALA A 203 5.14 -0.01 -4.53
N PRO A 204 6.11 -0.10 -3.61
CA PRO A 204 6.05 0.62 -2.34
C PRO A 204 5.76 2.12 -2.54
N PRO A 205 4.97 2.72 -1.63
CA PRO A 205 4.49 2.19 -0.35
C PRO A 205 3.25 1.28 -0.45
N PHE A 206 2.66 1.12 -1.65
CA PHE A 206 1.48 0.31 -1.85
C PHE A 206 1.81 -1.17 -2.08
N ALA A 207 0.92 -2.04 -1.60
CA ALA A 207 0.84 -3.44 -1.99
C ALA A 207 -0.62 -3.86 -2.10
N LEU A 208 -1.00 -4.49 -3.21
CA LEU A 208 -2.31 -5.08 -3.45
C LEU A 208 -2.16 -6.59 -3.55
N LEU A 209 -2.81 -7.32 -2.64
CA LEU A 209 -2.76 -8.77 -2.57
C LEU A 209 -4.09 -9.35 -3.02
N ALA A 210 -4.07 -10.29 -3.95
CA ALA A 210 -5.26 -11.00 -4.36
C ALA A 210 -5.91 -11.73 -3.16
N PRO A 211 -7.24 -11.91 -3.14
CA PRO A 211 -7.90 -12.78 -2.17
C PRO A 211 -7.29 -14.18 -2.19
N GLU A 212 -7.37 -14.89 -1.05
CA GLU A 212 -6.95 -16.28 -1.00
C GLU A 212 -7.67 -17.13 -2.04
N ALA A 213 -6.94 -18.05 -2.66
CA ALA A 213 -7.51 -18.92 -3.69
C ALA A 213 -8.71 -19.72 -3.12
N GLY A 214 -9.86 -19.64 -3.79
CA GLY A 214 -11.10 -20.29 -3.36
C GLY A 214 -11.94 -19.51 -2.35
N ALA A 215 -11.49 -18.33 -1.89
CA ALA A 215 -12.32 -17.46 -1.07
C ALA A 215 -13.53 -16.95 -1.90
N ALA A 216 -14.73 -17.27 -1.45
CA ALA A 216 -15.95 -16.73 -2.05
C ALA A 216 -16.05 -15.22 -1.73
N VAL A 217 -16.01 -14.38 -2.75
CA VAL A 217 -16.21 -12.94 -2.63
C VAL A 217 -17.54 -12.58 -3.27
N GLU A 218 -18.60 -12.53 -2.45
CA GLU A 218 -19.89 -12.03 -2.90
C GLU A 218 -19.91 -10.50 -2.81
N VAL A 219 -20.23 -9.83 -3.92
CA VAL A 219 -20.20 -8.36 -4.02
C VAL A 219 -21.61 -7.82 -4.24
N LEU A 220 -22.07 -7.03 -3.29
CA LEU A 220 -23.30 -6.26 -3.39
C LEU A 220 -23.03 -4.94 -4.10
N ALA A 221 -24.03 -4.45 -4.86
CA ALA A 221 -24.00 -3.13 -5.49
C ALA A 221 -25.16 -2.28 -4.96
N GLY A 222 -24.96 -0.97 -4.87
CA GLY A 222 -25.97 -0.06 -4.37
C GLY A 222 -25.60 1.43 -4.62
N PRO A 223 -26.40 2.36 -4.10
CA PRO A 223 -26.17 3.79 -4.29
C PRO A 223 -24.90 4.26 -3.57
N ARG A 224 -24.20 5.22 -4.19
CA ARG A 224 -23.04 5.90 -3.62
C ARG A 224 -23.43 6.80 -2.45
N ILE A 225 -22.50 7.05 -1.54
CA ILE A 225 -22.75 7.82 -0.32
C ILE A 225 -22.25 9.27 -0.47
N GLY A 226 -23.07 10.22 -0.08
CA GLY A 226 -22.68 11.64 0.03
C GLY A 226 -22.60 12.36 -1.31
N ILE A 227 -23.22 11.84 -2.35
CA ILE A 227 -23.39 12.50 -3.64
C ILE A 227 -24.82 13.01 -3.78
N SER A 228 -25.02 14.04 -4.59
CA SER A 228 -26.33 14.63 -4.93
C SER A 228 -26.68 14.53 -6.42
N LYS A 229 -25.74 14.03 -7.23
CA LYS A 229 -25.91 13.84 -8.68
C LYS A 229 -25.61 12.39 -9.03
N ALA A 230 -26.19 11.89 -10.12
CA ALA A 230 -26.05 10.50 -10.59
C ALA A 230 -26.28 9.46 -9.46
N VAL A 231 -27.27 9.73 -8.60
CA VAL A 231 -27.61 8.92 -7.43
C VAL A 231 -28.22 7.57 -7.82
N GLU A 232 -28.76 7.49 -9.03
CA GLU A 232 -29.38 6.31 -9.63
C GLU A 232 -28.35 5.22 -10.02
N LEU A 233 -27.07 5.60 -10.19
CA LEU A 233 -26.02 4.67 -10.55
C LEU A 233 -25.62 3.80 -9.35
N PRO A 234 -25.76 2.45 -9.42
CA PRO A 234 -25.41 1.55 -8.32
C PRO A 234 -23.90 1.31 -8.25
N TRP A 235 -23.12 2.38 -8.21
CA TRP A 235 -21.67 2.35 -8.31
C TRP A 235 -20.94 2.34 -6.96
N ARG A 236 -21.62 1.94 -5.91
CA ARG A 236 -21.04 1.56 -4.63
C ARG A 236 -21.06 0.05 -4.51
N PHE A 237 -19.92 -0.55 -4.20
CA PHE A 237 -19.73 -1.97 -4.06
C PHE A 237 -19.32 -2.30 -2.64
N GLY A 238 -19.86 -3.40 -2.08
CA GLY A 238 -19.58 -3.83 -0.73
C GLY A 238 -19.46 -5.35 -0.62
N LEU A 239 -18.59 -5.83 0.25
CA LEU A 239 -18.46 -7.25 0.58
C LEU A 239 -19.69 -7.71 1.36
N ALA A 240 -20.41 -8.70 0.84
CA ALA A 240 -21.59 -9.27 1.50
C ALA A 240 -21.24 -9.77 2.91
N GLY A 241 -22.12 -9.52 3.89
CA GLY A 241 -21.94 -9.96 5.27
C GLY A 241 -20.82 -9.23 6.05
N SER A 242 -20.07 -8.29 5.44
CA SER A 242 -19.02 -7.57 6.15
C SER A 242 -19.60 -6.60 7.18
N ARG A 243 -19.08 -6.68 8.42
CA ARG A 243 -19.39 -5.74 9.51
C ARG A 243 -18.52 -4.48 9.50
N PHE A 244 -17.60 -4.35 8.53
CA PHE A 244 -16.65 -3.26 8.41
C PHE A 244 -17.05 -2.21 7.36
N LEU A 245 -18.22 -2.34 6.75
CA LEU A 245 -18.74 -1.34 5.83
C LEU A 245 -18.90 0.02 6.51
N SER A 246 -18.69 1.12 5.79
CA SER A 246 -18.88 2.48 6.33
C SER A 246 -20.35 2.79 6.64
N LYS A 247 -21.27 2.21 5.86
CA LYS A 247 -22.74 2.17 6.07
C LYS A 247 -23.28 0.84 5.53
N PRO A 248 -24.42 0.35 6.07
CA PRO A 248 -25.09 -0.82 5.52
C PRO A 248 -25.37 -0.67 4.01
N MET A 249 -25.29 -1.77 3.27
CA MET A 249 -25.77 -1.82 1.88
C MET A 249 -27.31 -1.85 1.92
N ARG A 250 -27.92 -1.05 1.09
CA ARG A 250 -29.40 -0.97 0.92
C ARG A 250 -29.77 -1.41 -0.48
#